data_31d591e64c7ff95747e5c89645efba34
#
_entry.id   31d591e64c7ff95747e5c89645efba34
#
_cell.length_a   1.000
_cell.length_b   1.000
_cell.length_c   1.000
_cell.angle_alpha   90.00
_cell.angle_beta   90.00
_cell.angle_gamma   90.00
#
_symmetry.space_group_name_H-M   'P 1'
#
loop_
_entity.id
_entity.type
_entity.pdbx_description
1 polymer ?
#
loop_
_entity_poly.entity_id
_entity_poly.type
_entity_poly.pdbx_seq_one_letter_code
_entity_poly.pdbx_strand_id
1 'polypeptide(L)'
;TALLNDGVDYPFELNYLDAFQYTLEGIREAAEYRSDIRISLEYKQSEPRVHCLLNNAGKMAYLAQMTGKENVGVTLDFGHALQALEVPADSASFLGQTRKLFYVHINDNFRNWDWDMVPGTVNLWDYIEFALALKKVGYDGWITADVFPQRHDPILIMEKTFEWMDYIFDVAEKIDEEKLAVMQKEPKTFEILDYIRSLL
;
A
#
# COMPACT_ATOMS: atom_id res chain seq x y z
N THR A 1 8.24 -9.41 -4.57
CA THR A 1 6.81 -9.13 -4.75
C THR A 1 6.26 -9.84 -5.99
N ALA A 2 4.98 -10.03 -6.07
CA ALA A 2 4.28 -10.60 -7.21
C ALA A 2 2.99 -9.79 -7.43
N LEU A 3 2.95 -9.02 -8.52
CA LEU A 3 1.77 -8.28 -8.93
C LEU A 3 0.72 -9.25 -9.51
N LEU A 4 -0.48 -9.23 -8.95
CA LEU A 4 -1.60 -10.06 -9.38
C LEU A 4 -2.66 -9.18 -10.05
N ASN A 5 -2.38 -8.80 -11.29
CA ASN A 5 -3.15 -7.82 -12.05
C ASN A 5 -4.01 -8.41 -13.19
N ASP A 6 -4.24 -9.72 -13.17
CA ASP A 6 -5.17 -10.34 -14.12
C ASP A 6 -6.63 -10.21 -13.65
N GLY A 7 -7.57 -10.24 -14.57
CA GLY A 7 -8.98 -10.03 -14.29
C GLY A 7 -9.87 -10.15 -15.52
N VAL A 8 -10.79 -9.21 -15.71
CA VAL A 8 -11.81 -9.24 -16.76
C VAL A 8 -11.99 -7.89 -17.46
N ASP A 9 -12.29 -7.94 -18.76
CA ASP A 9 -12.74 -6.79 -19.56
C ASP A 9 -14.28 -6.68 -19.55
N TYR A 10 -14.97 -7.80 -19.69
CA TYR A 10 -16.42 -7.87 -19.92
C TYR A 10 -17.15 -8.74 -18.90
N PRO A 11 -18.44 -8.48 -18.63
CA PRO A 11 -19.27 -9.38 -17.84
C PRO A 11 -19.30 -10.79 -18.42
N PHE A 12 -19.33 -11.81 -17.53
CA PHE A 12 -19.39 -13.25 -17.86
C PHE A 12 -18.13 -13.84 -18.51
N GLU A 13 -17.04 -13.08 -18.57
CA GLU A 13 -15.77 -13.52 -19.13
C GLU A 13 -15.06 -14.54 -18.23
N LEU A 14 -15.26 -14.45 -16.91
CA LEU A 14 -14.56 -15.26 -15.92
C LEU A 14 -15.54 -15.97 -14.97
N ASN A 15 -15.27 -17.25 -14.69
CA ASN A 15 -15.83 -17.90 -13.52
C ASN A 15 -15.04 -17.49 -12.27
N TYR A 16 -15.58 -16.58 -11.48
CA TYR A 16 -14.90 -16.03 -10.31
C TYR A 16 -14.55 -17.06 -9.24
N LEU A 17 -15.38 -18.11 -9.06
CA LEU A 17 -15.10 -19.16 -8.09
C LEU A 17 -13.84 -19.95 -8.48
N ASP A 18 -13.78 -20.36 -9.74
CA ASP A 18 -12.64 -21.09 -10.27
C ASP A 18 -11.37 -20.22 -10.26
N ALA A 19 -11.49 -18.93 -10.64
CA ALA A 19 -10.38 -18.00 -10.66
C ALA A 19 -9.75 -17.81 -9.28
N PHE A 20 -10.57 -17.60 -8.23
CA PHE A 20 -10.07 -17.52 -6.86
C PHE A 20 -9.43 -18.83 -6.40
N GLN A 21 -10.00 -19.96 -6.76
CA GLN A 21 -9.48 -21.28 -6.40
C GLN A 21 -8.10 -21.51 -7.06
N TYR A 22 -7.97 -21.28 -8.37
CA TYR A 22 -6.72 -21.45 -9.09
C TYR A 22 -5.63 -20.48 -8.58
N THR A 23 -6.00 -19.24 -8.30
CA THR A 23 -5.06 -18.26 -7.73
C THR A 23 -4.55 -18.74 -6.36
N LEU A 24 -5.46 -19.22 -5.50
CA LEU A 24 -5.10 -19.73 -4.18
C LEU A 24 -4.19 -20.97 -4.27
N GLU A 25 -4.50 -21.91 -5.16
CA GLU A 25 -3.71 -23.12 -5.38
C GLU A 25 -2.32 -22.78 -5.91
N GLY A 26 -2.21 -21.91 -6.91
CA GLY A 26 -0.92 -21.49 -7.46
C GLY A 26 -0.01 -20.80 -6.45
N ILE A 27 -0.59 -19.92 -5.60
CA ILE A 27 0.18 -19.26 -4.53
C ILE A 27 0.62 -20.28 -3.48
N ARG A 28 -0.24 -21.24 -3.09
CA ARG A 28 0.14 -22.32 -2.16
C ARG A 28 1.29 -23.16 -2.70
N GLU A 29 1.20 -23.59 -3.95
CA GLU A 29 2.26 -24.36 -4.61
C GLU A 29 3.59 -23.61 -4.62
N ALA A 30 3.58 -22.35 -5.01
CA ALA A 30 4.77 -21.50 -4.99
C ALA A 30 5.35 -21.33 -3.57
N ALA A 31 4.50 -21.13 -2.57
CA ALA A 31 4.90 -20.96 -1.17
C ALA A 31 5.47 -22.25 -0.56
N GLU A 32 4.95 -23.41 -0.97
CA GLU A 32 5.45 -24.72 -0.54
C GLU A 32 6.78 -25.08 -1.20
N TYR A 33 6.95 -24.73 -2.48
CA TYR A 33 8.17 -25.02 -3.22
C TYR A 33 9.41 -24.38 -2.58
N ARG A 34 9.30 -23.16 -2.04
CA ARG A 34 10.36 -22.44 -1.33
C ARG A 34 9.80 -21.79 -0.07
N SER A 35 9.60 -22.59 0.97
CA SER A 35 9.07 -22.11 2.24
C SER A 35 9.99 -21.15 3.00
N ASP A 36 11.27 -21.11 2.63
CA ASP A 36 12.29 -20.19 3.13
C ASP A 36 12.24 -18.79 2.46
N ILE A 37 11.50 -18.66 1.35
CA ILE A 37 11.33 -17.39 0.63
C ILE A 37 9.96 -16.79 0.99
N ARG A 38 9.95 -15.52 1.35
CA ARG A 38 8.72 -14.74 1.56
C ARG A 38 8.14 -14.32 0.21
N ILE A 39 6.85 -14.61 0.00
CA ILE A 39 6.08 -14.17 -1.16
C ILE A 39 5.21 -13.00 -0.71
N SER A 40 5.39 -11.86 -1.33
CA SER A 40 4.58 -10.66 -1.07
C SER A 40 3.70 -10.40 -2.29
N LEU A 41 2.39 -10.47 -2.09
CA LEU A 41 1.38 -10.33 -3.14
C LEU A 41 0.96 -8.89 -3.27
N GLU A 42 1.02 -8.34 -4.46
CA GLU A 42 0.64 -6.97 -4.75
C GLU A 42 -0.70 -6.92 -5.47
N TYR A 43 -1.60 -6.07 -5.00
CA TYR A 43 -2.88 -5.84 -5.64
C TYR A 43 -2.88 -4.54 -6.44
N LYS A 44 -3.73 -4.50 -7.45
CA LYS A 44 -4.01 -3.29 -8.24
C LYS A 44 -5.49 -3.27 -8.61
N GLN A 45 -6.09 -2.09 -8.62
CA GLN A 45 -7.52 -1.98 -8.87
C GLN A 45 -7.86 -2.31 -10.34
N SER A 46 -7.06 -1.81 -11.27
CA SER A 46 -7.25 -2.00 -12.69
C SER A 46 -6.00 -1.72 -13.50
N GLU A 47 -5.90 -2.34 -14.66
CA GLU A 47 -4.99 -2.03 -15.74
C GLU A 47 -5.78 -1.55 -16.96
N PRO A 48 -5.14 -1.03 -18.04
CA PRO A 48 -5.87 -0.73 -19.25
C PRO A 48 -6.68 -1.94 -19.74
N ARG A 49 -8.00 -1.83 -19.75
CA ARG A 49 -8.93 -2.89 -20.17
C ARG A 49 -8.98 -4.12 -19.28
N VAL A 50 -8.57 -4.00 -18.03
CA VAL A 50 -8.68 -5.09 -17.05
C VAL A 50 -9.20 -4.54 -15.72
N HIS A 51 -10.29 -5.11 -15.22
CA HIS A 51 -10.70 -5.00 -13.82
C HIS A 51 -10.06 -6.15 -13.06
N CYS A 52 -9.06 -5.85 -12.23
CA CYS A 52 -8.29 -6.89 -11.56
C CYS A 52 -9.13 -7.69 -10.57
N LEU A 53 -8.90 -8.99 -10.52
CA LEU A 53 -9.58 -9.90 -9.60
C LEU A 53 -9.25 -9.54 -8.15
N LEU A 54 -7.97 -9.29 -7.88
CA LEU A 54 -7.44 -8.94 -6.55
C LEU A 54 -7.15 -7.43 -6.51
N ASN A 55 -8.16 -6.67 -6.22
CA ASN A 55 -8.21 -5.22 -6.48
C ASN A 55 -8.23 -4.33 -5.23
N ASN A 56 -8.01 -4.89 -4.05
CA ASN A 56 -7.92 -4.12 -2.80
C ASN A 56 -7.19 -4.90 -1.68
N ALA A 57 -6.76 -4.18 -0.64
CA ALA A 57 -6.04 -4.73 0.50
C ALA A 57 -6.80 -5.86 1.22
N GLY A 58 -8.12 -5.71 1.38
CA GLY A 58 -8.95 -6.69 2.08
C GLY A 58 -9.01 -8.05 1.37
N LYS A 59 -9.24 -8.05 0.05
CA LYS A 59 -9.23 -9.29 -0.75
C LYS A 59 -7.85 -9.94 -0.74
N MET A 60 -6.79 -9.15 -0.87
CA MET A 60 -5.42 -9.66 -0.91
C MET A 60 -5.02 -10.26 0.45
N ALA A 61 -5.34 -9.59 1.55
CA ALA A 61 -5.09 -10.11 2.90
C ALA A 61 -5.86 -11.42 3.15
N TYR A 62 -7.13 -11.46 2.75
CA TYR A 62 -7.95 -12.67 2.85
C TYR A 62 -7.33 -13.83 2.07
N LEU A 63 -6.93 -13.61 0.81
CA LEU A 63 -6.28 -14.61 -0.01
C LEU A 63 -4.97 -15.09 0.62
N ALA A 64 -4.10 -14.17 1.07
CA ALA A 64 -2.86 -14.51 1.74
C ALA A 64 -3.09 -15.37 2.99
N GLN A 65 -4.14 -15.05 3.77
CA GLN A 65 -4.51 -15.84 4.94
C GLN A 65 -5.05 -17.23 4.57
N MET A 66 -5.88 -17.32 3.52
CA MET A 66 -6.45 -18.58 3.03
C MET A 66 -5.41 -19.55 2.50
N THR A 67 -4.20 -19.09 2.13
CA THR A 67 -3.10 -19.99 1.79
C THR A 67 -2.70 -20.89 2.96
N GLY A 68 -2.89 -20.44 4.20
CA GLY A 68 -2.42 -21.12 5.41
C GLY A 68 -0.89 -21.11 5.54
N LYS A 69 -0.19 -20.23 4.80
CA LYS A 69 1.27 -20.15 4.75
C LYS A 69 1.79 -18.91 5.44
N GLU A 70 2.75 -19.09 6.35
CA GLU A 70 3.39 -17.99 7.08
C GLU A 70 4.26 -17.11 6.16
N ASN A 71 4.83 -17.69 5.10
CA ASN A 71 5.67 -17.01 4.14
C ASN A 71 4.90 -16.28 3.02
N VAL A 72 3.57 -16.16 3.12
CA VAL A 72 2.73 -15.37 2.20
C VAL A 72 2.16 -14.16 2.89
N GLY A 73 2.38 -12.99 2.32
CA GLY A 73 1.88 -11.70 2.78
C GLY A 73 1.51 -10.77 1.63
N VAL A 74 1.39 -9.49 1.93
CA VAL A 74 0.90 -8.47 1.00
C VAL A 74 1.94 -7.37 0.82
N THR A 75 2.13 -6.96 -0.42
CA THR A 75 2.75 -5.68 -0.78
C THR A 75 1.67 -4.62 -0.80
N LEU A 76 1.82 -3.63 0.05
CA LEU A 76 0.99 -2.43 0.01
C LEU A 76 1.68 -1.39 -0.83
N ASP A 77 1.17 -1.18 -2.03
CA ASP A 77 1.54 -0.06 -2.87
C ASP A 77 0.63 1.12 -2.54
N PHE A 78 1.24 2.27 -2.20
CA PHE A 78 0.52 3.48 -1.80
C PHE A 78 -0.38 4.00 -2.93
N GLY A 79 0.14 4.04 -4.16
CA GLY A 79 -0.62 4.50 -5.32
C GLY A 79 -1.74 3.55 -5.71
N HIS A 80 -1.52 2.24 -5.59
CA HIS A 80 -2.57 1.24 -5.83
C HIS A 80 -3.70 1.33 -4.79
N ALA A 81 -3.38 1.62 -3.52
CA ALA A 81 -4.39 1.88 -2.51
C ALA A 81 -5.22 3.12 -2.86
N LEU A 82 -4.57 4.23 -3.28
CA LEU A 82 -5.28 5.42 -3.74
C LEU A 82 -6.16 5.14 -4.95
N GLN A 83 -5.67 4.37 -5.94
CA GLN A 83 -6.44 3.98 -7.11
C GLN A 83 -7.65 3.12 -6.75
N ALA A 84 -7.52 2.25 -5.75
CA ALA A 84 -8.60 1.43 -5.20
C ALA A 84 -9.59 2.21 -4.32
N LEU A 85 -9.42 3.54 -4.18
CA LEU A 85 -10.19 4.42 -3.30
C LEU A 85 -10.09 4.03 -1.83
N GLU A 86 -9.01 3.41 -1.44
CA GLU A 86 -8.67 3.12 -0.04
C GLU A 86 -7.96 4.34 0.60
N VAL A 87 -7.90 4.33 1.92
CA VAL A 87 -7.02 5.21 2.70
C VAL A 87 -5.75 4.41 3.00
N PRO A 88 -4.58 4.78 2.45
CA PRO A 88 -3.35 3.97 2.59
C PRO A 88 -2.97 3.71 4.06
N ALA A 89 -3.20 4.65 4.96
CA ALA A 89 -2.96 4.48 6.40
C ALA A 89 -3.88 3.43 7.04
N ASP A 90 -5.15 3.35 6.62
CA ASP A 90 -6.08 2.30 7.05
C ASP A 90 -5.62 0.94 6.56
N SER A 91 -5.27 0.82 5.27
CA SER A 91 -4.76 -0.41 4.67
C SER A 91 -3.47 -0.89 5.36
N ALA A 92 -2.53 0.03 5.66
CA ALA A 92 -1.30 -0.29 6.41
C ALA A 92 -1.61 -0.80 7.81
N SER A 93 -2.52 -0.14 8.53
CA SER A 93 -2.94 -0.52 9.87
C SER A 93 -3.58 -1.90 9.89
N PHE A 94 -4.50 -2.14 8.96
CA PHE A 94 -5.19 -3.43 8.80
C PHE A 94 -4.22 -4.57 8.48
N LEU A 95 -3.36 -4.38 7.48
CA LEU A 95 -2.36 -5.38 7.09
C LEU A 95 -1.32 -5.63 8.18
N GLY A 96 -0.92 -4.59 8.91
CA GLY A 96 -0.02 -4.70 10.05
C GLY A 96 -0.63 -5.52 11.20
N GLN A 97 -1.89 -5.25 11.58
CA GLN A 97 -2.61 -6.03 12.60
C GLN A 97 -2.75 -7.50 12.23
N THR A 98 -2.97 -7.81 10.97
CA THR A 98 -3.06 -9.19 10.49
C THR A 98 -1.71 -9.86 10.29
N ARG A 99 -0.60 -9.15 10.51
CA ARG A 99 0.78 -9.59 10.26
C ARG A 99 1.02 -10.01 8.82
N LYS A 100 0.30 -9.39 7.89
CA LYS A 100 0.40 -9.67 6.46
C LYS A 100 1.05 -8.54 5.65
N LEU A 101 1.43 -7.44 6.27
CA LEU A 101 2.20 -6.38 5.62
C LEU A 101 3.67 -6.82 5.48
N PHE A 102 4.06 -7.29 4.30
CA PHE A 102 5.40 -7.81 4.04
C PHE A 102 6.30 -6.83 3.32
N TYR A 103 5.72 -5.97 2.51
CA TYR A 103 6.45 -5.05 1.66
C TYR A 103 5.65 -3.79 1.39
N VAL A 104 6.33 -2.69 1.17
CA VAL A 104 5.70 -1.40 0.85
C VAL A 104 6.32 -0.84 -0.42
N HIS A 105 5.46 -0.47 -1.38
CA HIS A 105 5.82 0.38 -2.51
C HIS A 105 5.35 1.81 -2.30
N ILE A 106 6.15 2.76 -2.75
CA ILE A 106 5.86 4.19 -2.65
C ILE A 106 5.90 4.85 -4.01
N ASN A 107 4.83 5.49 -4.36
CA ASN A 107 4.64 6.37 -5.50
C ASN A 107 3.47 7.32 -5.19
N ASP A 108 3.12 8.23 -6.07
CA ASP A 108 1.97 9.11 -5.89
C ASP A 108 1.14 9.22 -7.17
N ASN A 109 -0.13 9.60 -7.03
CA ASN A 109 -1.03 9.74 -8.15
C ASN A 109 -2.24 10.64 -7.83
N PHE A 110 -3.09 10.86 -8.85
CA PHE A 110 -4.33 11.64 -8.74
C PHE A 110 -5.57 10.78 -8.41
N ARG A 111 -5.40 9.56 -7.86
CA ARG A 111 -6.44 8.59 -7.50
C ARG A 111 -7.21 7.99 -8.69
N ASN A 112 -7.02 8.49 -9.88
CA ASN A 112 -7.75 8.05 -11.07
C ASN A 112 -6.97 7.05 -11.94
N TRP A 113 -5.66 6.96 -11.73
CA TRP A 113 -4.75 6.09 -12.45
C TRP A 113 -3.43 5.94 -11.69
N ASP A 114 -2.69 4.91 -12.03
CA ASP A 114 -1.35 4.66 -11.52
C ASP A 114 -0.33 5.51 -12.30
N TRP A 115 0.09 6.62 -11.68
CA TRP A 115 0.94 7.62 -12.33
C TRP A 115 2.42 7.51 -11.94
N ASP A 116 2.74 6.67 -10.99
CA ASP A 116 4.12 6.43 -10.52
C ASP A 116 4.93 7.71 -10.25
N MET A 117 4.27 8.69 -9.62
CA MET A 117 4.85 10.00 -9.34
C MET A 117 5.70 9.97 -8.06
N VAL A 118 6.52 11.02 -7.87
CA VAL A 118 7.30 11.20 -6.62
C VAL A 118 6.34 11.26 -5.41
N PRO A 119 6.58 10.45 -4.38
CA PRO A 119 5.77 10.40 -3.16
C PRO A 119 5.54 11.77 -2.50
N GLY A 120 4.32 12.01 -2.03
CA GLY A 120 3.95 13.23 -1.30
C GLY A 120 3.75 14.49 -2.15
N THR A 121 3.96 14.40 -3.47
CA THR A 121 3.82 15.58 -4.36
C THR A 121 2.37 15.94 -4.66
N VAL A 122 1.45 15.02 -4.50
CA VAL A 122 0.00 15.21 -4.67
C VAL A 122 -0.75 14.95 -3.36
N ASN A 123 -0.45 13.84 -2.68
CA ASN A 123 -1.19 13.37 -1.50
C ASN A 123 -0.34 13.47 -0.21
N LEU A 124 0.25 14.64 0.07
CA LEU A 124 1.14 14.82 1.24
C LEU A 124 0.47 14.45 2.57
N TRP A 125 -0.80 14.82 2.77
CA TRP A 125 -1.52 14.51 4.01
C TRP A 125 -1.73 13.02 4.21
N ASP A 126 -2.13 12.32 3.15
CA ASP A 126 -2.26 10.85 3.17
C ASP A 126 -0.91 10.18 3.45
N TYR A 127 0.20 10.75 2.94
CA TYR A 127 1.55 10.23 3.18
C TYR A 127 2.00 10.38 4.63
N ILE A 128 1.72 11.53 5.27
CA ILE A 128 2.07 11.75 6.69
C ILE A 128 1.27 10.76 7.56
N GLU A 129 -0.02 10.58 7.29
CA GLU A 129 -0.86 9.64 7.99
C GLU A 129 -0.39 8.19 7.77
N PHE A 130 -0.01 7.85 6.54
CA PHE A 130 0.54 6.55 6.18
C PHE A 130 1.87 6.26 6.90
N ALA A 131 2.82 7.20 6.92
CA ALA A 131 4.07 7.07 7.65
C ALA A 131 3.84 6.84 9.15
N LEU A 132 2.90 7.58 9.75
CA LEU A 132 2.49 7.37 11.14
C LEU A 132 1.85 5.99 11.34
N ALA A 133 1.05 5.49 10.40
CA ALA A 133 0.46 4.16 10.47
C ALA A 133 1.51 3.06 10.41
N LEU A 134 2.50 3.16 9.52
CA LEU A 134 3.64 2.23 9.45
C LEU A 134 4.42 2.19 10.77
N LYS A 135 4.69 3.36 11.36
CA LYS A 135 5.32 3.47 12.68
C LYS A 135 4.49 2.77 13.76
N LYS A 136 3.18 3.01 13.82
CA LYS A 136 2.27 2.44 14.83
C LYS A 136 2.15 0.92 14.75
N VAL A 137 2.22 0.34 13.56
CA VAL A 137 2.20 -1.12 13.40
C VAL A 137 3.58 -1.75 13.57
N GLY A 138 4.62 -0.94 13.79
CA GLY A 138 6.00 -1.40 13.96
C GLY A 138 6.56 -2.02 12.69
N TYR A 139 6.24 -1.44 11.51
CA TYR A 139 6.75 -1.94 10.25
C TYR A 139 8.26 -1.67 10.14
N ASP A 140 9.03 -2.73 9.97
CA ASP A 140 10.50 -2.73 9.85
C ASP A 140 10.99 -3.35 8.52
N GLY A 141 10.07 -3.55 7.57
CA GLY A 141 10.35 -4.12 6.26
C GLY A 141 10.91 -3.11 5.25
N TRP A 142 11.07 -3.57 4.02
CA TRP A 142 11.54 -2.74 2.92
C TRP A 142 10.46 -1.79 2.41
N ILE A 143 10.87 -0.54 2.14
CA ILE A 143 10.09 0.45 1.42
C ILE A 143 10.84 0.75 0.12
N THR A 144 10.19 0.49 -1.00
CA THR A 144 10.79 0.62 -2.34
C THR A 144 10.05 1.66 -3.17
N ALA A 145 10.79 2.53 -3.81
CA ALA A 145 10.23 3.46 -4.78
C ALA A 145 9.78 2.69 -6.04
N ASP A 146 8.50 2.78 -6.35
CA ASP A 146 7.90 2.34 -7.60
C ASP A 146 7.49 3.60 -8.38
N VAL A 147 8.51 4.34 -8.84
CA VAL A 147 8.38 5.64 -9.50
C VAL A 147 8.87 5.53 -10.93
N PHE A 148 8.06 5.93 -11.89
CA PHE A 148 8.35 5.82 -13.31
C PHE A 148 8.47 7.18 -14.00
N PRO A 149 9.66 7.83 -13.96
CA PRO A 149 9.86 9.15 -14.56
C PRO A 149 9.87 9.07 -16.09
N GLN A 150 8.87 9.68 -16.74
CA GLN A 150 8.80 9.69 -18.20
C GLN A 150 9.41 10.94 -18.86
N ARG A 151 9.54 12.04 -18.12
CA ARG A 151 9.92 13.35 -18.67
C ARG A 151 11.07 14.02 -17.94
N HIS A 152 11.58 13.40 -16.90
CA HIS A 152 12.63 13.94 -16.04
C HIS A 152 13.80 12.97 -15.96
N ASP A 153 14.96 13.50 -15.59
CA ASP A 153 16.14 12.68 -15.31
C ASP A 153 15.82 11.67 -14.19
N PRO A 154 16.01 10.35 -14.43
CA PRO A 154 15.64 9.32 -13.45
C PRO A 154 16.48 9.40 -12.18
N ILE A 155 17.74 9.86 -12.24
CA ILE A 155 18.59 10.02 -11.06
C ILE A 155 18.02 11.14 -10.18
N LEU A 156 17.70 12.29 -10.78
CA LEU A 156 17.09 13.41 -10.07
C LEU A 156 15.77 13.01 -9.41
N ILE A 157 14.93 12.24 -10.13
CA ILE A 157 13.65 11.78 -9.58
C ILE A 157 13.85 10.85 -8.38
N MET A 158 14.81 9.94 -8.43
CA MET A 158 15.11 9.06 -7.30
C MET A 158 15.68 9.84 -6.11
N GLU A 159 16.57 10.81 -6.33
CA GLU A 159 17.06 11.70 -5.28
C GLU A 159 15.89 12.45 -4.60
N LYS A 160 14.99 13.03 -5.41
CA LYS A 160 13.80 13.71 -4.88
C LYS A 160 12.83 12.78 -4.17
N THR A 161 12.67 11.56 -4.63
CA THR A 161 11.86 10.55 -3.95
C THR A 161 12.37 10.30 -2.53
N PHE A 162 13.67 10.09 -2.37
CA PHE A 162 14.26 9.88 -1.04
C PHE A 162 14.19 11.14 -0.17
N GLU A 163 14.52 12.33 -0.71
CA GLU A 163 14.39 13.59 0.02
C GLU A 163 12.96 13.82 0.56
N TRP A 164 11.94 13.58 -0.27
CA TRP A 164 10.54 13.72 0.14
C TRP A 164 10.13 12.68 1.18
N MET A 165 10.57 11.45 1.05
CA MET A 165 10.26 10.40 2.02
C MET A 165 10.93 10.65 3.36
N ASP A 166 12.20 11.05 3.37
CA ASP A 166 12.89 11.44 4.60
C ASP A 166 12.14 12.57 5.32
N TYR A 167 11.73 13.61 4.57
CA TYR A 167 10.93 14.70 5.13
C TYR A 167 9.60 14.23 5.72
N ILE A 168 8.87 13.35 5.02
CA ILE A 168 7.58 12.82 5.47
C ILE A 168 7.75 11.98 6.74
N PHE A 169 8.76 11.11 6.78
CA PHE A 169 9.05 10.32 7.97
C PHE A 169 9.49 11.19 9.14
N ASP A 170 10.31 12.21 8.91
CA ASP A 170 10.72 13.18 9.93
C ASP A 170 9.52 13.92 10.52
N VAL A 171 8.53 14.28 9.71
CA VAL A 171 7.28 14.88 10.21
C VAL A 171 6.49 13.86 11.04
N ALA A 172 6.34 12.62 10.57
CA ALA A 172 5.64 11.57 11.30
C ALA A 172 6.32 11.25 12.65
N GLU A 173 7.66 11.28 12.72
CA GLU A 173 8.40 11.09 13.96
C GLU A 173 8.19 12.19 15.00
N LYS A 174 7.94 13.44 14.56
CA LYS A 174 7.64 14.58 15.45
C LYS A 174 6.22 14.53 16.03
N ILE A 175 5.35 13.68 15.51
CA ILE A 175 3.97 13.57 16.01
C ILE A 175 3.98 12.91 17.38
N ASP A 176 3.50 13.65 18.39
CA ASP A 176 3.22 13.13 19.71
C ASP A 176 1.95 12.26 19.65
N GLU A 177 2.15 10.95 19.70
CA GLU A 177 1.09 9.97 19.54
C GLU A 177 0.10 9.98 20.72
N GLU A 178 0.56 10.26 21.95
CA GLU A 178 -0.30 10.34 23.12
C GLU A 178 -1.22 11.56 23.02
N LYS A 179 -0.66 12.71 22.66
CA LYS A 179 -1.41 13.94 22.41
C LYS A 179 -2.42 13.73 21.29
N LEU A 180 -2.01 13.16 20.18
CA LEU A 180 -2.89 12.87 19.05
C LEU A 180 -4.04 11.93 19.45
N ALA A 181 -3.73 10.85 20.18
CA ALA A 181 -4.75 9.90 20.67
C ALA A 181 -5.78 10.55 21.61
N VAL A 182 -5.37 11.54 22.42
CA VAL A 182 -6.31 12.33 23.24
C VAL A 182 -7.19 13.19 22.36
N MET A 183 -6.62 13.88 21.36
CA MET A 183 -7.39 14.75 20.45
C MET A 183 -8.38 13.96 19.59
N GLN A 184 -8.03 12.73 19.19
CA GLN A 184 -8.89 11.84 18.38
C GLN A 184 -10.14 11.32 19.14
N LYS A 185 -10.18 11.41 20.46
CA LYS A 185 -11.36 11.01 21.27
C LYS A 185 -12.49 12.04 21.23
N GLU A 186 -12.23 13.20 20.72
CA GLU A 186 -13.17 14.33 20.63
C GLU A 186 -13.25 14.81 19.17
N PRO A 187 -14.32 15.51 18.74
CA PRO A 187 -14.45 16.01 17.36
C PRO A 187 -13.57 17.26 17.13
N LYS A 188 -12.25 17.10 17.26
CA LYS A 188 -11.23 18.15 17.14
C LYS A 188 -10.47 18.11 15.83
N THR A 189 -11.15 17.81 14.72
CA THR A 189 -10.50 17.61 13.41
C THR A 189 -9.60 18.79 13.00
N PHE A 190 -10.08 20.02 13.16
CA PHE A 190 -9.30 21.18 12.72
C PHE A 190 -8.10 21.46 13.64
N GLU A 191 -8.25 21.24 14.95
CA GLU A 191 -7.13 21.35 15.89
C GLU A 191 -6.05 20.28 15.61
N ILE A 192 -6.45 19.06 15.21
CA ILE A 192 -5.53 18.01 14.79
C ILE A 192 -4.80 18.45 13.50
N LEU A 193 -5.53 18.92 12.50
CA LEU A 193 -4.93 19.40 11.25
C LEU A 193 -3.98 20.59 11.50
N ASP A 194 -4.33 21.53 12.36
CA ASP A 194 -3.46 22.65 12.74
C ASP A 194 -2.22 22.18 13.50
N TYR A 195 -2.36 21.18 14.37
CA TYR A 195 -1.23 20.55 15.04
C TYR A 195 -0.27 19.89 14.04
N ILE A 196 -0.77 19.03 13.15
CA ILE A 196 0.07 18.40 12.13
C ILE A 196 0.72 19.44 11.23
N ARG A 197 -0.02 20.45 10.77
CA ARG A 197 0.51 21.55 9.96
C ARG A 197 1.65 22.31 10.66
N SER A 198 1.61 22.42 11.98
CA SER A 198 2.68 23.09 12.73
C SER A 198 3.99 22.30 12.78
N LEU A 199 4.00 21.06 12.35
CA LEU A 199 5.18 20.18 12.28
C LEU A 199 5.84 20.17 10.88
N LEU A 200 5.11 20.66 9.85
CA LEU A 200 5.62 20.82 8.49
C LEU A 200 6.61 21.97 8.40
#